data_56792f3fea19c5a0ca5b58d10bc62fe9
#
_entry.id   56792f3fea19c5a0ca5b58d10bc62fe9
#
_cell.length_a   1.000
_cell.length_b   1.000
_cell.length_c   1.000
_cell.angle_alpha   90.00
_cell.angle_beta   90.00
_cell.angle_gamma   90.00
#
_symmetry.space_group_name_H-M   'P 1'
#
loop_
_entity.id
_entity.type
_entity.pdbx_description
1 polymer ?
#
loop_
_entity_poly.entity_id
_entity_poly.type
_entity_poly.pdbx_seq_one_letter_code
_entity_poly.pdbx_strand_id
1 'polypeptide(L)'
;MYFVGTMDIRRKPEWLKIDFRSDNSYSLVSRSLKKNCLHTICISGRCPNLAECWSRGTATFMILGDICTRSCGFCNTKTGRPLPTNPEEPKRLAASVRELGIKHVVLTSVDRDDLADGGANHWAECIRAVRADNPQSKIEVLIPDFKGDMSLVDIVLEAHPDVVAHNIETVRSLTPKVRSAAKYEVSLAVLRHIADKGFRAKSGMMLGLGESEDEIFATFDDLLANGCTVLTIGQYLQPTKRHLPVIDYITPQKFDEYKAEALRRGFAFVESGPLVRSSYHAERHLDDQRLPQ
;
A
#
# COMPACT_ATOMS: atom_id res chain seq x y z
N MET A 1 -26.43 -19.53 -29.77
CA MET A 1 -26.02 -18.22 -30.31
C MET A 1 -25.50 -17.40 -29.15
N TYR A 2 -24.19 -17.47 -28.86
CA TYR A 2 -23.59 -16.75 -27.74
C TYR A 2 -23.29 -15.34 -28.20
N PHE A 3 -23.95 -14.34 -27.60
CA PHE A 3 -23.58 -12.93 -27.75
C PHE A 3 -22.21 -12.73 -27.04
N VAL A 4 -21.14 -12.69 -27.80
CA VAL A 4 -19.88 -12.12 -27.37
C VAL A 4 -20.06 -10.60 -27.43
N GLY A 5 -20.44 -10.01 -26.29
CA GLY A 5 -20.44 -8.57 -26.16
C GLY A 5 -19.01 -8.07 -26.38
N THR A 6 -18.80 -7.23 -27.35
CA THR A 6 -17.57 -6.48 -27.55
C THR A 6 -17.29 -5.71 -26.26
N MET A 7 -16.26 -6.11 -25.50
CA MET A 7 -15.76 -5.29 -24.40
C MET A 7 -15.29 -3.95 -24.99
N ASP A 8 -16.08 -2.94 -24.75
CA ASP A 8 -15.74 -1.57 -25.11
C ASP A 8 -14.47 -1.19 -24.30
N ILE A 9 -13.33 -1.10 -24.96
CA ILE A 9 -12.07 -0.70 -24.32
C ILE A 9 -12.23 0.77 -23.97
N ARG A 10 -12.73 1.05 -22.77
CA ARG A 10 -12.88 2.43 -22.28
C ARG A 10 -11.51 3.11 -22.30
N ARG A 11 -11.38 4.16 -23.10
CA ARG A 11 -10.15 4.96 -23.14
C ARG A 11 -9.95 5.61 -21.77
N LYS A 12 -8.69 5.60 -21.32
CA LYS A 12 -8.26 6.25 -20.08
C LYS A 12 -8.62 7.75 -20.15
N PRO A 13 -9.39 8.30 -19.18
CA PRO A 13 -9.80 9.70 -19.22
C PRO A 13 -8.62 10.67 -19.02
N GLU A 14 -8.83 11.94 -19.36
CA GLU A 14 -7.82 13.01 -19.32
C GLU A 14 -7.19 13.18 -17.92
N TRP A 15 -8.01 13.11 -16.84
CA TRP A 15 -7.53 13.28 -15.46
C TRP A 15 -6.64 12.16 -14.94
N LEU A 16 -6.47 11.10 -15.70
CA LEU A 16 -5.55 10.01 -15.42
C LEU A 16 -4.28 10.07 -16.27
N LYS A 17 -4.09 11.13 -17.06
CA LYS A 17 -2.84 11.36 -17.78
C LYS A 17 -1.76 11.80 -16.80
N ILE A 18 -0.57 11.27 -16.96
CA ILE A 18 0.59 11.53 -16.10
C ILE A 18 1.59 12.35 -16.89
N ASP A 19 2.04 13.46 -16.31
CA ASP A 19 3.14 14.25 -16.84
C ASP A 19 4.48 13.62 -16.38
N PHE A 20 5.22 13.06 -17.33
CA PHE A 20 6.55 12.51 -17.05
C PHE A 20 7.58 13.64 -16.97
N ARG A 21 7.80 14.16 -15.77
CA ARG A 21 8.96 15.03 -15.50
C ARG A 21 9.94 14.27 -14.62
N SER A 22 11.10 13.90 -15.19
CA SER A 22 12.21 13.33 -14.43
C SER A 22 13.28 14.39 -14.22
N ASP A 23 13.80 14.46 -13.00
CA ASP A 23 14.91 15.34 -12.61
C ASP A 23 16.09 14.53 -12.04
N ASN A 24 17.06 15.23 -11.47
CA ASN A 24 18.24 14.62 -10.86
C ASN A 24 17.90 13.70 -9.68
N SER A 25 16.82 13.99 -8.91
CA SER A 25 16.41 13.20 -7.75
C SER A 25 15.89 11.83 -8.17
N TYR A 26 15.13 11.75 -9.29
CA TYR A 26 14.75 10.47 -9.88
C TYR A 26 15.96 9.57 -10.16
N SER A 27 17.03 10.15 -10.74
CA SER A 27 18.27 9.43 -11.04
C SER A 27 19.00 8.97 -9.78
N LEU A 28 18.94 9.73 -8.69
CA LEU A 28 19.53 9.37 -7.40
C LEU A 28 18.82 8.17 -6.78
N VAL A 29 17.49 8.21 -6.69
CA VAL A 29 16.69 7.09 -6.16
C VAL A 29 16.95 5.82 -6.98
N SER A 30 16.90 5.91 -8.33
CA SER A 30 17.14 4.77 -9.21
C SER A 30 18.53 4.14 -9.02
N ARG A 31 19.57 4.97 -8.86
CA ARG A 31 20.94 4.51 -8.60
C ARG A 31 21.08 3.85 -7.24
N SER A 32 20.50 4.45 -6.18
CA SER A 32 20.57 3.90 -4.82
C SER A 32 19.90 2.53 -4.74
N LEU A 33 18.70 2.38 -5.33
CA LEU A 33 18.00 1.10 -5.39
C LEU A 33 18.83 0.02 -6.10
N LYS A 34 19.43 0.33 -7.26
CA LYS A 34 20.28 -0.59 -8.01
C LYS A 34 21.55 -0.97 -7.25
N LYS A 35 22.27 0.02 -6.70
CA LYS A 35 23.50 -0.17 -5.93
C LYS A 35 23.29 -1.06 -4.72
N ASN A 36 22.16 -0.87 -4.01
CA ASN A 36 21.83 -1.60 -2.79
C ASN A 36 21.04 -2.89 -3.07
N CYS A 37 20.79 -3.26 -4.33
CA CYS A 37 19.99 -4.44 -4.72
C CYS A 37 18.62 -4.47 -4.01
N LEU A 38 17.94 -3.33 -3.95
CA LEU A 38 16.63 -3.16 -3.33
C LEU A 38 15.51 -3.13 -4.36
N HIS A 39 14.34 -3.61 -3.93
CA HIS A 39 13.12 -3.58 -4.72
C HIS A 39 12.21 -2.41 -4.28
N THR A 40 11.34 -2.00 -5.20
CA THR A 40 10.32 -0.99 -4.93
C THR A 40 9.00 -1.35 -5.59
N ILE A 41 7.91 -1.17 -4.84
CA ILE A 41 6.57 -1.35 -5.38
C ILE A 41 6.24 -0.30 -6.46
N CYS A 42 6.94 0.84 -6.47
CA CYS A 42 6.77 1.86 -7.51
C CYS A 42 7.07 1.30 -8.92
N ILE A 43 8.09 0.44 -9.04
CA ILE A 43 8.43 -0.24 -10.30
C ILE A 43 7.54 -1.48 -10.49
N SER A 44 7.48 -2.38 -9.51
CA SER A 44 6.75 -3.64 -9.61
C SER A 44 5.26 -3.41 -9.83
N GLY A 45 4.66 -2.45 -9.13
CA GLY A 45 3.25 -2.06 -9.24
C GLY A 45 2.93 -1.14 -10.43
N ARG A 46 3.93 -0.71 -11.23
CA ARG A 46 3.73 0.29 -12.30
C ARG A 46 3.03 1.54 -11.79
N CYS A 47 3.52 2.07 -10.67
CA CYS A 47 2.89 3.22 -10.00
C CYS A 47 2.86 4.44 -10.92
N PRO A 48 1.69 5.10 -11.09
CA PRO A 48 1.58 6.31 -11.91
C PRO A 48 2.39 7.49 -11.35
N ASN A 49 2.63 7.53 -10.04
CA ASN A 49 3.30 8.64 -9.36
C ASN A 49 4.82 8.45 -9.23
N LEU A 50 5.39 7.39 -9.85
CA LEU A 50 6.81 7.04 -9.69
C LEU A 50 7.73 8.23 -9.97
N ALA A 51 7.54 8.92 -11.09
CA ALA A 51 8.40 10.05 -11.47
C ALA A 51 8.28 11.22 -10.47
N GLU A 52 7.07 11.56 -10.06
CA GLU A 52 6.80 12.62 -9.09
C GLU A 52 7.41 12.30 -7.72
N CYS A 53 7.12 11.11 -7.17
CA CYS A 53 7.62 10.71 -5.85
C CYS A 53 9.16 10.66 -5.84
N TRP A 54 9.77 10.10 -6.87
CA TRP A 54 11.22 9.97 -6.95
C TRP A 54 11.90 11.33 -7.14
N SER A 55 11.26 12.27 -7.86
CA SER A 55 11.73 13.66 -7.95
C SER A 55 11.71 14.40 -6.62
N ARG A 56 10.86 13.95 -5.70
CA ARG A 56 10.81 14.44 -4.30
C ARG A 56 11.72 13.65 -3.34
N GLY A 57 12.51 12.71 -3.84
CA GLY A 57 13.36 11.84 -3.02
C GLY A 57 12.59 10.83 -2.18
N THR A 58 11.36 10.46 -2.60
CA THR A 58 10.51 9.52 -1.87
C THR A 58 10.34 8.22 -2.67
N ALA A 59 10.57 7.07 -2.03
CA ALA A 59 10.32 5.75 -2.61
C ALA A 59 9.70 4.83 -1.57
N THR A 60 8.79 3.95 -2.02
CA THR A 60 8.27 2.87 -1.18
C THR A 60 9.11 1.64 -1.42
N PHE A 61 9.90 1.25 -0.43
CA PHE A 61 10.72 0.05 -0.52
C PHE A 61 9.88 -1.20 -0.37
N MET A 62 10.20 -2.22 -1.16
CA MET A 62 9.56 -3.53 -1.11
C MET A 62 10.58 -4.56 -0.66
N ILE A 63 10.42 -5.07 0.55
CA ILE A 63 11.29 -6.06 1.18
C ILE A 63 10.85 -7.50 0.88
N LEU A 64 11.67 -8.47 1.26
CA LEU A 64 11.43 -9.91 1.05
C LEU A 64 11.48 -10.35 -0.42
N GLY A 65 12.07 -9.52 -1.28
CA GLY A 65 12.25 -9.81 -2.70
C GLY A 65 11.16 -9.21 -3.59
N ASP A 66 11.05 -9.72 -4.83
CA ASP A 66 10.15 -9.21 -5.88
C ASP A 66 9.15 -10.26 -6.41
N ILE A 67 9.10 -11.45 -5.80
CA ILE A 67 8.19 -12.54 -6.16
C ILE A 67 7.25 -12.81 -4.99
N CYS A 68 5.95 -12.68 -5.23
CA CYS A 68 4.89 -12.88 -4.25
C CYS A 68 4.35 -14.32 -4.33
N THR A 69 4.01 -14.92 -3.20
CA THR A 69 3.36 -16.23 -3.15
C THR A 69 1.88 -16.15 -3.51
N ARG A 70 1.28 -14.94 -3.51
CA ARG A 70 -0.13 -14.70 -3.82
C ARG A 70 -0.30 -14.04 -5.19
N SER A 71 -1.48 -14.23 -5.81
CA SER A 71 -1.83 -13.73 -7.15
C SER A 71 -3.09 -12.86 -7.11
N CYS A 72 -3.03 -11.72 -6.43
CA CYS A 72 -4.14 -10.78 -6.38
C CYS A 72 -4.44 -10.23 -7.79
N GLY A 73 -5.74 -10.23 -8.19
CA GLY A 73 -6.17 -9.88 -9.55
C GLY A 73 -5.88 -8.45 -10.00
N PHE A 74 -5.51 -7.57 -9.08
CA PHE A 74 -5.14 -6.17 -9.35
C PHE A 74 -3.63 -5.92 -9.38
N CYS A 75 -2.82 -6.82 -8.78
CA CYS A 75 -1.42 -6.55 -8.46
C CYS A 75 -0.48 -6.98 -9.59
N ASN A 76 0.43 -6.09 -10.00
CA ASN A 76 1.40 -6.37 -11.06
C ASN A 76 2.71 -6.98 -10.54
N THR A 77 2.84 -7.25 -9.26
CA THR A 77 4.01 -7.93 -8.69
C THR A 77 4.08 -9.36 -9.25
N LYS A 78 5.27 -9.83 -9.54
CA LYS A 78 5.48 -11.19 -10.05
C LYS A 78 4.97 -12.21 -9.03
N THR A 79 4.24 -13.22 -9.52
CA THR A 79 3.76 -14.34 -8.70
C THR A 79 4.60 -15.58 -8.98
N GLY A 80 4.93 -16.34 -7.94
CA GLY A 80 5.69 -17.56 -8.09
C GLY A 80 6.31 -18.05 -6.79
N ARG A 81 7.38 -18.82 -6.92
CA ARG A 81 8.19 -19.28 -5.79
C ARG A 81 9.29 -18.26 -5.50
N PRO A 82 9.28 -17.57 -4.36
CA PRO A 82 10.31 -16.60 -4.01
C PRO A 82 11.67 -17.25 -3.78
N LEU A 83 12.72 -16.45 -3.90
CA LEU A 83 14.06 -16.83 -3.48
C LEU A 83 14.16 -16.79 -1.93
N PRO A 84 15.16 -17.44 -1.32
CA PRO A 84 15.45 -17.27 0.10
C PRO A 84 15.58 -15.79 0.50
N THR A 85 15.23 -15.47 1.72
CA THR A 85 15.41 -14.11 2.28
C THR A 85 16.88 -13.73 2.28
N ASN A 86 17.17 -12.47 1.97
CA ASN A 86 18.53 -11.94 2.00
C ASN A 86 18.83 -11.31 3.37
N PRO A 87 19.71 -11.89 4.19
CA PRO A 87 20.02 -11.35 5.53
C PRO A 87 20.69 -9.97 5.49
N GLU A 88 21.26 -9.56 4.37
CA GLU A 88 21.86 -8.23 4.19
C GLU A 88 20.84 -7.16 3.76
N GLU A 89 19.59 -7.52 3.45
CA GLU A 89 18.57 -6.58 3.01
C GLU A 89 18.29 -5.50 4.07
N PRO A 90 18.14 -5.79 5.38
CA PRO A 90 17.90 -4.76 6.39
C PRO A 90 18.99 -3.68 6.44
N LYS A 91 20.26 -4.11 6.39
CA LYS A 91 21.41 -3.19 6.40
C LYS A 91 21.48 -2.33 5.13
N ARG A 92 21.25 -2.93 3.97
CA ARG A 92 21.23 -2.21 2.67
C ARG A 92 20.08 -1.22 2.59
N LEU A 93 18.91 -1.60 3.12
CA LEU A 93 17.75 -0.73 3.23
C LEU A 93 18.05 0.51 4.08
N ALA A 94 18.59 0.31 5.29
CA ALA A 94 18.95 1.40 6.18
C ALA A 94 19.97 2.35 5.55
N ALA A 95 20.99 1.81 4.87
CA ALA A 95 21.99 2.59 4.14
C ALA A 95 21.36 3.40 2.99
N SER A 96 20.41 2.83 2.25
CA SER A 96 19.71 3.52 1.17
C SER A 96 18.84 4.67 1.69
N VAL A 97 18.11 4.47 2.78
CA VAL A 97 17.31 5.51 3.45
C VAL A 97 18.20 6.69 3.86
N ARG A 98 19.36 6.41 4.46
CA ARG A 98 20.34 7.42 4.84
C ARG A 98 20.95 8.14 3.63
N GLU A 99 21.37 7.40 2.61
CA GLU A 99 21.96 7.96 1.37
C GLU A 99 20.99 8.92 0.65
N LEU A 100 19.71 8.61 0.68
CA LEU A 100 18.65 9.40 0.05
C LEU A 100 18.09 10.51 0.97
N GLY A 101 18.47 10.54 2.26
CA GLY A 101 17.99 11.53 3.22
C GLY A 101 16.47 11.48 3.44
N ILE A 102 15.87 10.27 3.40
CA ILE A 102 14.43 10.09 3.48
C ILE A 102 13.94 10.36 4.90
N LYS A 103 13.06 11.35 5.06
CA LYS A 103 12.46 11.71 6.36
C LYS A 103 11.25 10.85 6.70
N HIS A 104 10.53 10.36 5.71
CA HIS A 104 9.40 9.44 5.87
C HIS A 104 9.60 8.25 4.94
N VAL A 105 9.98 7.12 5.50
CA VAL A 105 10.20 5.88 4.74
C VAL A 105 8.95 5.01 4.81
N VAL A 106 8.50 4.54 3.65
CA VAL A 106 7.43 3.56 3.56
C VAL A 106 8.01 2.21 3.17
N LEU A 107 7.75 1.21 3.98
CA LEU A 107 8.12 -0.17 3.72
C LEU A 107 6.88 -0.98 3.36
N THR A 108 6.99 -1.82 2.36
CA THR A 108 6.01 -2.85 2.04
C THR A 108 6.72 -4.16 1.70
N SER A 109 6.00 -5.24 1.48
CA SER A 109 6.60 -6.51 1.06
C SER A 109 5.75 -7.22 0.00
N VAL A 110 6.34 -8.26 -0.57
CA VAL A 110 5.58 -9.37 -1.16
C VAL A 110 5.03 -10.26 -0.05
N ASP A 111 3.93 -11.00 -0.30
CA ASP A 111 3.50 -12.07 0.62
C ASP A 111 4.46 -13.25 0.54
N ARG A 112 4.82 -13.78 1.70
CA ARG A 112 5.75 -14.90 1.88
C ARG A 112 5.08 -16.04 2.65
N ASP A 113 3.94 -16.52 2.12
CA ASP A 113 3.20 -17.66 2.69
C ASP A 113 4.01 -18.98 2.69
N ASP A 114 5.18 -18.98 2.07
CA ASP A 114 6.16 -20.05 2.04
C ASP A 114 7.08 -20.08 3.28
N LEU A 115 7.16 -18.96 4.02
CA LEU A 115 7.92 -18.87 5.27
C LEU A 115 7.00 -19.20 6.46
N ALA A 116 7.56 -19.87 7.47
CA ALA A 116 6.80 -20.26 8.66
C ALA A 116 6.23 -19.05 9.43
N ASP A 117 6.97 -17.94 9.43
CA ASP A 117 6.60 -16.67 10.08
C ASP A 117 6.06 -15.63 9.09
N GLY A 118 5.75 -16.01 7.85
CA GLY A 118 5.31 -15.06 6.82
C GLY A 118 6.30 -13.93 6.54
N GLY A 119 7.53 -14.00 7.07
CA GLY A 119 8.57 -12.98 7.00
C GLY A 119 8.51 -11.94 8.12
N ALA A 120 7.74 -12.15 9.20
CA ALA A 120 7.56 -11.18 10.29
C ALA A 120 8.88 -10.79 10.97
N ASN A 121 9.78 -11.75 11.21
CA ASN A 121 11.10 -11.46 11.79
C ASN A 121 11.94 -10.58 10.87
N HIS A 122 11.92 -10.83 9.57
CA HIS A 122 12.64 -9.99 8.60
C HIS A 122 12.08 -8.57 8.53
N TRP A 123 10.74 -8.42 8.66
CA TRP A 123 10.10 -7.12 8.81
C TRP A 123 10.65 -6.36 10.02
N ALA A 124 10.69 -7.02 11.19
CA ALA A 124 11.20 -6.41 12.41
C ALA A 124 12.68 -6.03 12.29
N GLU A 125 13.52 -6.86 11.66
CA GLU A 125 14.93 -6.55 11.38
C GLU A 125 15.08 -5.33 10.48
N CYS A 126 14.28 -5.20 9.40
CA CYS A 126 14.28 -4.05 8.52
C CYS A 126 13.91 -2.76 9.26
N ILE A 127 12.85 -2.78 10.06
CA ILE A 127 12.41 -1.62 10.84
C ILE A 127 13.50 -1.19 11.83
N ARG A 128 14.06 -2.12 12.60
CA ARG A 128 15.12 -1.85 13.58
C ARG A 128 16.38 -1.30 12.92
N ALA A 129 16.80 -1.87 11.78
CA ALA A 129 17.97 -1.40 11.03
C ALA A 129 17.75 0.05 10.51
N VAL A 130 16.57 0.34 9.93
CA VAL A 130 16.24 1.68 9.48
C VAL A 130 16.23 2.66 10.66
N ARG A 131 15.62 2.30 11.79
CA ARG A 131 15.55 3.14 12.99
C ARG A 131 16.94 3.43 13.57
N ALA A 132 17.80 2.43 13.64
CA ALA A 132 19.15 2.57 14.17
C ALA A 132 20.02 3.53 13.34
N ASP A 133 19.99 3.38 12.01
CA ASP A 133 20.81 4.20 11.09
C ASP A 133 20.17 5.57 10.79
N ASN A 134 18.86 5.71 10.98
CA ASN A 134 18.08 6.90 10.61
C ASN A 134 17.09 7.30 11.72
N PRO A 135 17.57 7.68 12.92
CA PRO A 135 16.72 7.87 14.11
C PRO A 135 15.67 8.99 13.96
N GLN A 136 15.88 9.92 13.02
CA GLN A 136 14.95 11.03 12.75
C GLN A 136 13.90 10.69 11.69
N SER A 137 14.05 9.55 10.99
CA SER A 137 13.10 9.16 9.95
C SER A 137 11.86 8.54 10.58
N LYS A 138 10.69 8.92 10.08
CA LYS A 138 9.42 8.27 10.36
C LYS A 138 9.32 6.99 9.53
N ILE A 139 8.84 5.91 10.14
CA ILE A 139 8.71 4.60 9.49
C ILE A 139 7.25 4.22 9.41
N GLU A 140 6.72 4.19 8.19
CA GLU A 140 5.42 3.61 7.89
C GLU A 140 5.61 2.21 7.30
N VAL A 141 4.80 1.26 7.74
CA VAL A 141 4.82 -0.10 7.21
C VAL A 141 3.47 -0.47 6.64
N LEU A 142 3.43 -1.04 5.42
CA LEU A 142 2.24 -1.64 4.81
C LEU A 142 2.42 -3.15 4.83
N ILE A 143 1.87 -3.79 5.86
CA ILE A 143 2.07 -5.21 6.17
C ILE A 143 1.04 -6.12 5.48
N PRO A 144 1.38 -7.41 5.22
CA PRO A 144 0.42 -8.43 4.82
C PRO A 144 -0.54 -8.79 5.96
N ASP A 145 -1.53 -9.64 5.68
CA ASP A 145 -2.47 -10.12 6.69
C ASP A 145 -1.92 -11.26 7.59
N PHE A 146 -0.73 -11.77 7.30
CA PHE A 146 -0.11 -12.93 7.95
C PHE A 146 -1.10 -14.09 8.15
N LYS A 147 -2.05 -14.28 7.22
CA LYS A 147 -3.15 -15.28 7.30
C LYS A 147 -4.00 -15.17 8.56
N GLY A 148 -3.98 -14.01 9.23
CA GLY A 148 -4.71 -13.76 10.47
C GLY A 148 -4.00 -14.22 11.75
N ASP A 149 -2.72 -14.55 11.68
CA ASP A 149 -1.91 -14.82 12.87
C ASP A 149 -1.43 -13.49 13.50
N MET A 150 -2.13 -13.07 14.54
CA MET A 150 -1.84 -11.81 15.22
C MET A 150 -0.51 -11.84 15.98
N SER A 151 0.03 -13.00 16.32
CA SER A 151 1.36 -13.11 16.94
C SER A 151 2.46 -12.68 15.98
N LEU A 152 2.27 -12.88 14.68
CA LEU A 152 3.20 -12.41 13.64
C LEU A 152 3.08 -10.89 13.43
N VAL A 153 1.87 -10.34 13.56
CA VAL A 153 1.66 -8.90 13.57
C VAL A 153 2.38 -8.28 14.77
N ASP A 154 2.29 -8.88 15.96
CA ASP A 154 2.98 -8.42 17.16
C ASP A 154 4.49 -8.31 16.98
N ILE A 155 5.15 -9.27 16.29
CA ILE A 155 6.59 -9.22 15.98
C ILE A 155 6.95 -7.93 15.22
N VAL A 156 6.10 -7.52 14.28
CA VAL A 156 6.32 -6.29 13.51
C VAL A 156 6.06 -5.04 14.39
N LEU A 157 5.02 -5.05 15.22
CA LEU A 157 4.67 -3.95 16.12
C LEU A 157 5.75 -3.73 17.19
N GLU A 158 6.38 -4.78 17.70
CA GLU A 158 7.49 -4.72 18.66
C GLU A 158 8.77 -4.07 18.09
N ALA A 159 8.87 -3.91 16.78
CA ALA A 159 9.94 -3.13 16.15
C ALA A 159 9.64 -1.62 16.14
N HIS A 160 8.51 -1.17 16.67
CA HIS A 160 8.06 0.21 16.85
C HIS A 160 8.07 1.06 15.55
N PRO A 161 7.31 0.67 14.50
CA PRO A 161 7.01 1.58 13.40
C PRO A 161 6.15 2.76 13.88
N ASP A 162 6.20 3.91 13.19
CA ASP A 162 5.38 5.09 13.54
C ASP A 162 3.93 4.97 13.03
N VAL A 163 3.73 4.28 11.89
CA VAL A 163 2.41 4.02 11.28
C VAL A 163 2.36 2.60 10.78
N VAL A 164 1.26 1.92 11.03
CA VAL A 164 1.03 0.56 10.53
C VAL A 164 -0.19 0.54 9.62
N ALA A 165 0.04 0.22 8.36
CA ALA A 165 -1.00 0.10 7.35
C ALA A 165 -1.24 -1.37 6.99
N HIS A 166 -2.51 -1.68 6.78
CA HIS A 166 -2.95 -2.89 6.10
C HIS A 166 -4.13 -2.54 5.20
N ASN A 167 -3.98 -2.74 3.89
CA ASN A 167 -5.01 -2.33 2.95
C ASN A 167 -6.18 -3.31 2.92
N ILE A 168 -7.41 -2.78 2.94
CA ILE A 168 -8.62 -3.53 2.66
C ILE A 168 -8.78 -3.82 1.15
N GLU A 169 -8.21 -2.98 0.31
CA GLU A 169 -8.12 -2.99 -1.15
C GLU A 169 -9.44 -2.78 -1.89
N THR A 170 -10.54 -3.39 -1.46
CA THR A 170 -11.87 -3.30 -2.08
C THR A 170 -12.97 -3.63 -1.08
N VAL A 171 -14.22 -3.52 -1.51
CA VAL A 171 -15.41 -3.85 -0.71
C VAL A 171 -15.55 -5.35 -0.45
N ARG A 172 -16.34 -5.72 0.55
CA ARG A 172 -16.54 -7.11 1.02
C ARG A 172 -16.94 -8.06 -0.11
N SER A 173 -17.91 -7.69 -0.93
CA SER A 173 -18.44 -8.54 -2.00
C SER A 173 -17.42 -8.85 -3.10
N LEU A 174 -16.51 -7.90 -3.37
CA LEU A 174 -15.49 -8.02 -4.41
C LEU A 174 -14.19 -8.67 -3.92
N THR A 175 -13.96 -8.72 -2.60
CA THR A 175 -12.72 -9.27 -2.03
C THR A 175 -12.35 -10.65 -2.57
N PRO A 176 -13.26 -11.65 -2.67
CA PRO A 176 -12.89 -12.98 -3.19
C PRO A 176 -12.40 -12.97 -4.64
N LYS A 177 -12.89 -12.03 -5.46
CA LYS A 177 -12.48 -11.86 -6.85
C LYS A 177 -11.18 -11.06 -6.99
N VAL A 178 -10.99 -10.06 -6.17
CA VAL A 178 -9.88 -9.10 -6.24
C VAL A 178 -8.64 -9.63 -5.51
N ARG A 179 -8.85 -10.27 -4.35
CA ARG A 179 -7.81 -10.79 -3.45
C ARG A 179 -8.10 -12.25 -3.09
N SER A 180 -7.90 -13.17 -4.03
CA SER A 180 -8.31 -14.57 -3.90
C SER A 180 -7.78 -15.31 -2.65
N ALA A 181 -6.62 -14.92 -2.12
CA ALA A 181 -6.01 -15.53 -0.93
C ALA A 181 -6.31 -14.78 0.38
N ALA A 182 -6.79 -13.53 0.32
CA ALA A 182 -7.09 -12.72 1.48
C ALA A 182 -8.60 -12.68 1.77
N LYS A 183 -8.95 -12.54 3.04
CA LYS A 183 -10.33 -12.43 3.50
C LYS A 183 -10.58 -11.03 4.06
N TYR A 184 -11.75 -10.48 3.76
CA TYR A 184 -12.15 -9.15 4.22
C TYR A 184 -12.14 -9.04 5.74
N GLU A 185 -12.70 -10.02 6.43
CA GLU A 185 -12.78 -10.09 7.89
C GLU A 185 -11.40 -10.20 8.55
N VAL A 186 -10.47 -10.93 7.91
CA VAL A 186 -9.09 -11.05 8.40
C VAL A 186 -8.39 -9.70 8.28
N SER A 187 -8.60 -8.96 7.20
CA SER A 187 -8.03 -7.62 7.04
C SER A 187 -8.55 -6.64 8.11
N LEU A 188 -9.85 -6.70 8.43
CA LEU A 188 -10.43 -5.91 9.52
C LEU A 188 -9.85 -6.32 10.89
N ALA A 189 -9.70 -7.62 11.14
CA ALA A 189 -9.11 -8.12 12.39
C ALA A 189 -7.65 -7.67 12.58
N VAL A 190 -6.85 -7.64 11.50
CA VAL A 190 -5.48 -7.10 11.54
C VAL A 190 -5.50 -5.60 11.90
N LEU A 191 -6.35 -4.81 11.26
CA LEU A 191 -6.47 -3.37 11.56
C LEU A 191 -6.93 -3.13 12.99
N ARG A 192 -7.89 -3.91 13.49
CA ARG A 192 -8.34 -3.87 14.88
C ARG A 192 -7.20 -4.18 15.84
N HIS A 193 -6.45 -5.24 15.59
CA HIS A 193 -5.32 -5.63 16.43
C HIS A 193 -4.25 -4.52 16.48
N ILE A 194 -3.91 -3.90 15.34
CA ILE A 194 -3.00 -2.76 15.28
C ILE A 194 -3.49 -1.61 16.17
N ALA A 195 -4.77 -1.25 16.06
CA ALA A 195 -5.37 -0.17 16.85
C ALA A 195 -5.42 -0.50 18.35
N ASP A 196 -5.81 -1.72 18.73
CA ASP A 196 -5.87 -2.18 20.13
C ASP A 196 -4.48 -2.21 20.79
N LYS A 197 -3.40 -2.35 20.01
CA LYS A 197 -2.01 -2.23 20.47
C LYS A 197 -1.52 -0.77 20.56
N GLY A 198 -2.38 0.20 20.31
CA GLY A 198 -2.07 1.63 20.42
C GLY A 198 -1.34 2.22 19.21
N PHE A 199 -1.22 1.49 18.11
CA PHE A 199 -0.62 2.02 16.89
C PHE A 199 -1.65 2.73 16.01
N ARG A 200 -1.16 3.70 15.23
CA ARG A 200 -1.99 4.36 14.22
C ARG A 200 -2.28 3.39 13.08
N ALA A 201 -3.53 2.90 13.03
CA ALA A 201 -4.00 2.01 11.97
C ALA A 201 -4.40 2.82 10.72
N LYS A 202 -3.83 2.42 9.58
CA LYS A 202 -4.11 3.00 8.26
C LYS A 202 -4.56 1.92 7.29
N SER A 203 -5.49 2.29 6.40
CA SER A 203 -5.93 1.40 5.31
C SER A 203 -6.01 2.12 3.98
N GLY A 204 -6.12 1.36 2.91
CA GLY A 204 -6.32 1.87 1.57
C GLY A 204 -7.27 1.00 0.78
N MET A 205 -8.04 1.64 -0.11
CA MET A 205 -8.92 0.96 -1.05
C MET A 205 -8.83 1.55 -2.44
N MET A 206 -9.12 0.72 -3.42
CA MET A 206 -9.19 1.10 -4.83
C MET A 206 -10.65 1.09 -5.29
N LEU A 207 -11.01 2.08 -6.12
CA LEU A 207 -12.33 2.18 -6.73
C LEU A 207 -12.26 1.94 -8.25
N GLY A 208 -13.40 1.53 -8.81
CA GLY A 208 -13.54 1.24 -10.23
C GLY A 208 -13.45 -0.24 -10.58
N LEU A 209 -13.66 -1.13 -9.60
CA LEU A 209 -13.72 -2.58 -9.76
C LEU A 209 -15.15 -3.11 -9.86
N GLY A 210 -16.18 -2.24 -9.71
CA GLY A 210 -17.60 -2.57 -9.81
C GLY A 210 -18.36 -2.51 -8.47
N GLU A 211 -17.74 -1.91 -7.45
CA GLU A 211 -18.38 -1.63 -6.16
C GLU A 211 -19.50 -0.60 -6.30
N SER A 212 -20.55 -0.76 -5.49
CA SER A 212 -21.59 0.24 -5.32
C SER A 212 -21.23 1.28 -4.27
N GLU A 213 -21.88 2.44 -4.28
CA GLU A 213 -21.64 3.49 -3.30
C GLU A 213 -22.00 3.04 -1.88
N ASP A 214 -23.08 2.30 -1.71
CA ASP A 214 -23.47 1.74 -0.42
C ASP A 214 -22.41 0.78 0.14
N GLU A 215 -21.78 -0.04 -0.70
CA GLU A 215 -20.68 -0.92 -0.31
C GLU A 215 -19.42 -0.15 0.10
N ILE A 216 -19.13 0.95 -0.59
CA ILE A 216 -18.02 1.86 -0.24
C ILE A 216 -18.26 2.43 1.16
N PHE A 217 -19.45 2.95 1.41
CA PHE A 217 -19.82 3.54 2.71
C PHE A 217 -19.84 2.50 3.83
N ALA A 218 -20.37 1.31 3.57
CA ALA A 218 -20.31 0.21 4.51
C ALA A 218 -18.85 -0.17 4.86
N THR A 219 -17.94 -0.12 3.85
CA THR A 219 -16.52 -0.38 4.08
C THR A 219 -15.88 0.72 4.95
N PHE A 220 -16.28 1.98 4.80
CA PHE A 220 -15.82 3.07 5.70
C PHE A 220 -16.25 2.81 7.14
N ASP A 221 -17.51 2.42 7.36
CA ASP A 221 -18.03 2.11 8.69
C ASP A 221 -17.32 0.89 9.30
N ASP A 222 -17.09 -0.17 8.51
CA ASP A 222 -16.34 -1.35 8.94
C ASP A 222 -14.90 -0.98 9.37
N LEU A 223 -14.21 -0.13 8.60
CA LEU A 223 -12.85 0.31 8.92
C LEU A 223 -12.82 1.12 10.23
N LEU A 224 -13.72 2.09 10.39
CA LEU A 224 -13.82 2.91 11.61
C LEU A 224 -14.15 2.05 12.83
N ALA A 225 -15.12 1.12 12.72
CA ALA A 225 -15.48 0.19 13.80
C ALA A 225 -14.30 -0.70 14.23
N ASN A 226 -13.30 -0.87 13.35
CA ASN A 226 -12.07 -1.61 13.64
C ASN A 226 -10.86 -0.70 13.92
N GLY A 227 -11.08 0.55 14.31
CA GLY A 227 -10.04 1.47 14.80
C GLY A 227 -9.14 2.07 13.71
N CYS A 228 -9.46 1.87 12.44
CA CYS A 228 -8.72 2.50 11.34
C CYS A 228 -9.14 3.97 11.20
N THR A 229 -8.22 4.90 11.43
CA THR A 229 -8.50 6.34 11.41
C THR A 229 -7.89 7.09 10.23
N VAL A 230 -7.03 6.43 9.45
CA VAL A 230 -6.38 6.99 8.25
C VAL A 230 -6.75 6.15 7.03
N LEU A 231 -7.30 6.81 6.00
CA LEU A 231 -7.77 6.12 4.80
C LEU A 231 -7.17 6.74 3.52
N THR A 232 -6.75 5.89 2.59
CA THR A 232 -6.42 6.30 1.22
C THR A 232 -7.42 5.69 0.23
N ILE A 233 -7.90 6.50 -0.73
CA ILE A 233 -8.85 6.07 -1.75
C ILE A 233 -8.29 6.45 -3.11
N GLY A 234 -8.07 5.46 -3.99
CA GLY A 234 -7.49 5.67 -5.30
C GLY A 234 -8.22 4.95 -6.42
N GLN A 235 -8.01 5.36 -7.66
CA GLN A 235 -8.54 4.65 -8.83
C GLN A 235 -7.76 3.36 -9.08
N TYR A 236 -8.45 2.24 -9.26
CA TYR A 236 -7.85 1.05 -9.84
C TYR A 236 -7.42 1.32 -11.30
N LEU A 237 -6.18 1.00 -11.60
CA LEU A 237 -5.65 1.06 -12.97
C LEU A 237 -5.16 -0.33 -13.37
N GLN A 238 -5.75 -0.89 -14.43
CA GLN A 238 -5.39 -2.21 -14.93
C GLN A 238 -3.93 -2.25 -15.41
N PRO A 239 -3.04 -3.04 -14.77
CA PRO A 239 -1.63 -3.05 -15.14
C PRO A 239 -1.37 -3.69 -16.51
N THR A 240 -2.06 -4.80 -16.81
CA THR A 240 -1.99 -5.51 -18.10
C THR A 240 -3.36 -6.13 -18.41
N LYS A 241 -3.58 -6.57 -19.64
CA LYS A 241 -4.81 -7.24 -20.08
C LYS A 241 -5.15 -8.55 -19.33
N ARG A 242 -4.20 -9.10 -18.57
CA ARG A 242 -4.40 -10.31 -17.75
C ARG A 242 -5.02 -10.02 -16.39
N HIS A 243 -4.96 -8.77 -15.93
CA HIS A 243 -5.52 -8.32 -14.65
C HIS A 243 -6.99 -7.99 -14.82
N LEU A 244 -7.66 -7.78 -13.69
CA LEU A 244 -9.08 -7.39 -13.67
C LEU A 244 -9.30 -6.14 -14.52
N PRO A 245 -10.35 -6.11 -15.35
CA PRO A 245 -10.67 -4.89 -16.12
C PRO A 245 -11.11 -3.76 -15.19
N VAL A 246 -10.85 -2.53 -15.60
CA VAL A 246 -11.48 -1.37 -14.98
C VAL A 246 -12.96 -1.37 -15.39
N ILE A 247 -13.84 -1.40 -14.41
CA ILE A 247 -15.29 -1.35 -14.63
C ILE A 247 -15.75 0.09 -14.77
N ASP A 248 -15.19 0.99 -13.94
CA ASP A 248 -15.53 2.42 -14.02
C ASP A 248 -14.33 3.32 -13.73
N TYR A 249 -14.32 4.50 -14.34
CA TYR A 249 -13.36 5.57 -14.04
C TYR A 249 -14.07 6.64 -13.22
N ILE A 250 -13.77 6.65 -11.92
CA ILE A 250 -14.33 7.57 -10.96
C ILE A 250 -13.80 8.99 -11.23
N THR A 251 -14.68 9.98 -11.27
CA THR A 251 -14.28 11.37 -11.53
C THR A 251 -13.54 11.99 -10.33
N PRO A 252 -12.67 12.99 -10.54
CA PRO A 252 -12.03 13.71 -9.44
C PRO A 252 -13.05 14.28 -8.44
N GLN A 253 -14.16 14.82 -8.91
CA GLN A 253 -15.24 15.34 -8.08
C GLN A 253 -15.83 14.25 -7.16
N LYS A 254 -16.04 13.05 -7.70
CA LYS A 254 -16.54 11.93 -6.90
C LYS A 254 -15.54 11.46 -5.84
N PHE A 255 -14.23 11.51 -6.12
CA PHE A 255 -13.20 11.30 -5.11
C PHE A 255 -13.25 12.35 -4.00
N ASP A 256 -13.52 13.62 -4.33
CA ASP A 256 -13.70 14.69 -3.33
C ASP A 256 -14.95 14.45 -2.46
N GLU A 257 -16.06 13.97 -3.05
CA GLU A 257 -17.27 13.58 -2.32
C GLU A 257 -16.97 12.41 -1.33
N TYR A 258 -16.27 11.37 -1.79
CA TYR A 258 -15.87 10.26 -0.91
C TYR A 258 -14.94 10.71 0.22
N LYS A 259 -14.02 11.64 -0.05
CA LYS A 259 -13.18 12.24 0.98
C LYS A 259 -14.02 12.96 2.05
N ALA A 260 -14.94 13.83 1.60
CA ALA A 260 -15.81 14.57 2.50
C ALA A 260 -16.68 13.65 3.34
N GLU A 261 -17.25 12.59 2.74
CA GLU A 261 -18.09 11.62 3.43
C GLU A 261 -17.28 10.78 4.45
N ALA A 262 -16.09 10.34 4.09
CA ALA A 262 -15.23 9.60 5.01
C ALA A 262 -14.83 10.46 6.23
N LEU A 263 -14.46 11.73 6.00
CA LEU A 263 -14.17 12.67 7.10
C LEU A 263 -15.40 12.90 7.99
N ARG A 264 -16.59 13.07 7.39
CA ARG A 264 -17.86 13.24 8.12
C ARG A 264 -18.20 12.04 9.00
N ARG A 265 -17.85 10.82 8.57
CA ARG A 265 -18.04 9.57 9.31
C ARG A 265 -17.08 9.43 10.48
N GLY A 266 -15.94 10.11 10.49
CA GLY A 266 -15.03 10.13 11.62
C GLY A 266 -13.59 9.72 11.33
N PHE A 267 -13.19 9.50 10.06
CA PHE A 267 -11.76 9.37 9.75
C PHE A 267 -11.04 10.65 10.13
N ALA A 268 -9.91 10.50 10.78
CA ALA A 268 -9.08 11.64 11.18
C ALA A 268 -8.31 12.22 9.98
N PHE A 269 -7.91 11.35 9.03
CA PHE A 269 -7.23 11.76 7.81
C PHE A 269 -7.69 10.91 6.62
N VAL A 270 -7.94 11.57 5.49
CA VAL A 270 -8.31 10.91 4.22
C VAL A 270 -7.55 11.54 3.07
N GLU A 271 -6.80 10.72 2.33
CA GLU A 271 -6.27 11.11 1.02
C GLU A 271 -7.09 10.39 -0.06
N SER A 272 -7.70 11.15 -0.96
CA SER A 272 -8.61 10.61 -1.98
C SER A 272 -8.37 11.29 -3.31
N GLY A 273 -8.28 10.50 -4.37
CA GLY A 273 -8.10 11.05 -5.72
C GLY A 273 -7.71 9.99 -6.74
N PRO A 274 -7.87 10.30 -8.04
CA PRO A 274 -7.64 9.32 -9.13
C PRO A 274 -6.25 8.68 -9.13
N LEU A 275 -5.22 9.42 -8.74
CA LEU A 275 -3.83 8.95 -8.73
C LEU A 275 -3.33 8.58 -7.33
N VAL A 276 -4.17 8.69 -6.29
CA VAL A 276 -3.78 8.31 -4.92
C VAL A 276 -3.41 6.84 -4.84
N ARG A 277 -2.39 6.54 -4.05
CA ARG A 277 -1.90 5.20 -3.69
C ARG A 277 -1.65 5.18 -2.18
N SER A 278 -1.54 3.99 -1.58
CA SER A 278 -1.39 3.83 -0.12
C SER A 278 -0.27 4.68 0.50
N SER A 279 0.84 4.85 -0.23
CA SER A 279 2.00 5.65 0.23
C SER A 279 2.08 7.04 -0.39
N TYR A 280 1.04 7.48 -1.14
CA TYR A 280 1.04 8.80 -1.76
C TYR A 280 0.84 9.87 -0.69
N HIS A 281 1.77 10.83 -0.59
CA HIS A 281 1.78 11.87 0.44
C HIS A 281 1.66 11.32 1.87
N ALA A 282 2.30 10.17 2.14
CA ALA A 282 2.22 9.50 3.43
C ALA A 282 2.69 10.36 4.62
N GLU A 283 3.55 11.35 4.37
CA GLU A 283 4.03 12.30 5.37
C GLU A 283 2.93 13.20 5.95
N ARG A 284 1.87 13.51 5.18
CA ARG A 284 0.86 14.51 5.55
C ARG A 284 0.02 14.12 6.77
N HIS A 285 -0.25 12.83 6.96
CA HIS A 285 -1.06 12.39 8.10
C HIS A 285 -0.28 12.31 9.42
N LEU A 286 1.03 12.49 9.39
CA LEU A 286 1.85 12.58 10.60
C LEU A 286 1.89 13.99 11.20
N ASP A 287 1.72 15.00 10.36
CA ASP A 287 1.73 16.41 10.78
C ASP A 287 0.39 16.86 11.37
N ASP A 288 -0.66 16.06 11.25
CA ASP A 288 -2.00 16.39 11.75
C ASP A 288 -2.10 16.14 13.27
N GLN A 289 -2.13 17.22 14.06
CA GLN A 289 -2.20 17.21 15.53
C GLN A 289 -3.53 16.62 16.08
N ARG A 290 -4.53 16.37 15.22
CA ARG A 290 -5.82 15.77 15.62
C ARG A 290 -5.74 14.26 15.79
N LEU A 291 -4.63 13.63 15.40
CA LEU A 291 -4.45 12.20 15.53
C LEU A 291 -3.78 11.87 16.88
N PRO A 292 -4.26 10.87 17.63
CA PRO A 292 -3.57 10.39 18.84
C PRO A 292 -2.13 9.97 18.48
N GLN A 293 -1.21 10.33 19.36
CA GLN A 293 0.21 9.98 19.22
C GLN A 293 0.45 8.53 19.57
#